data_f787bf146c20323a87c58f6b0f3f3b9c
#
_entry.id   f787bf146c20323a87c58f6b0f3f3b9c
#
_cell.length_a   1.000
_cell.length_b   1.000
_cell.length_c   1.000
_cell.angle_alpha   90.00
_cell.angle_beta   90.00
_cell.angle_gamma   90.00
#
_symmetry.space_group_name_H-M   'P 1'
#
loop_
_entity.id
_entity.type
_entity.pdbx_description
1 polymer ?
#
loop_
_entity_poly.entity_id
_entity_poly.type
_entity_poly.pdbx_seq_one_letter_code
_entity_poly.pdbx_strand_id
1 'polypeptide(L)'
;MSIPGTYVGDFAPYWHPVAYSHELTDRPLPARLLETDLVLWRTSAGVAATHRRCAHRGADLAAGEVTPEGVRCGFHGWTYGVDGRCVRVPSQPSAPISPKACIPAFKATERYGLVWVCLSPTPKAPLPEWPELEDGSVATVPLPRLEWDVSAGRLVEIILDVAHLGWVHRGTFGNPEVQEVPPYDVERTPEGGLRTRIVYPALAPPMEGAPPKVDRTTLTYDVTLPFAARLAFKPTLFYVHTVYAVASPIAEDKMVGFYFSSYHPRLRNHFPELFVKSELAILEQDRRVLEGVRPKAHPIDFSSELHTRADRLPIEYRRAIIALRTGQPVDGPAPE
;
A
#
# COMPACT_ATOMS: atom_id res chain seq x y z
N MET A 1 -2.87 20.06 -11.15
CA MET A 1 -3.28 20.25 -9.73
C MET A 1 -4.57 19.49 -9.55
N SER A 2 -4.64 18.61 -8.56
CA SER A 2 -5.85 17.84 -8.22
C SER A 2 -6.90 18.78 -7.58
N ILE A 3 -8.17 18.53 -7.88
CA ILE A 3 -9.29 19.32 -7.36
C ILE A 3 -9.61 18.80 -5.94
N PRO A 4 -9.60 19.65 -4.88
CA PRO A 4 -10.02 19.23 -3.54
C PRO A 4 -11.45 18.69 -3.55
N GLY A 5 -11.75 17.67 -2.72
CA GLY A 5 -13.04 16.99 -2.66
C GLY A 5 -13.25 15.93 -3.74
N THR A 6 -12.22 15.63 -4.54
CA THR A 6 -12.18 14.46 -5.41
C THR A 6 -11.32 13.37 -4.78
N TYR A 7 -11.57 12.10 -5.15
CA TYR A 7 -10.74 10.98 -4.66
C TYR A 7 -9.24 11.25 -4.88
N VAL A 8 -8.86 11.71 -6.05
CA VAL A 8 -7.47 12.07 -6.37
C VAL A 8 -6.96 13.21 -5.50
N GLY A 9 -7.77 14.29 -5.34
CA GLY A 9 -7.39 15.46 -4.55
C GLY A 9 -7.22 15.16 -3.07
N ASP A 10 -8.08 14.31 -2.52
CA ASP A 10 -8.10 13.97 -1.10
C ASP A 10 -6.87 13.17 -0.70
N PHE A 11 -6.38 12.25 -1.56
CA PHE A 11 -5.26 11.36 -1.26
C PHE A 11 -3.92 11.77 -1.87
N ALA A 12 -3.89 12.72 -2.81
CA ALA A 12 -2.65 13.24 -3.40
C ALA A 12 -1.62 13.76 -2.37
N PRO A 13 -2.01 14.32 -1.19
CA PRO A 13 -1.07 14.78 -0.18
C PRO A 13 -0.48 13.68 0.72
N TYR A 14 -0.72 12.41 0.43
CA TYR A 14 -0.18 11.30 1.21
C TYR A 14 0.86 10.53 0.41
N TRP A 15 1.69 9.77 1.13
CA TRP A 15 2.68 8.89 0.54
C TRP A 15 2.03 7.58 0.10
N HIS A 16 2.32 7.17 -1.15
CA HIS A 16 1.89 5.91 -1.71
C HIS A 16 3.08 5.17 -2.34
N PRO A 17 3.24 3.86 -2.13
CA PRO A 17 4.26 3.11 -2.83
C PRO A 17 3.86 2.95 -4.30
N VAL A 18 4.82 3.05 -5.21
CA VAL A 18 4.55 2.95 -6.65
C VAL A 18 5.37 1.87 -7.34
N ALA A 19 6.42 1.39 -6.68
CA ALA A 19 7.29 0.32 -7.15
C ALA A 19 8.06 -0.32 -5.98
N TYR A 20 8.59 -1.52 -6.18
CA TYR A 20 9.67 -2.01 -5.35
C TYR A 20 10.99 -1.34 -5.74
N SER A 21 11.87 -1.06 -4.77
CA SER A 21 13.16 -0.42 -5.03
C SER A 21 14.05 -1.20 -6.00
N HIS A 22 13.95 -2.53 -6.02
CA HIS A 22 14.73 -3.37 -6.93
C HIS A 22 14.25 -3.33 -8.38
N GLU A 23 13.03 -2.86 -8.65
CA GLU A 23 12.51 -2.68 -10.01
C GLU A 23 13.11 -1.43 -10.69
N LEU A 24 13.64 -0.51 -9.88
CA LEU A 24 14.23 0.73 -10.37
C LEU A 24 15.70 0.51 -10.74
N THR A 25 15.92 0.19 -12.01
CA THR A 25 17.26 -0.09 -12.58
C THR A 25 17.88 1.17 -13.21
N ASP A 26 18.68 0.98 -14.25
CA ASP A 26 19.29 2.03 -15.09
C ASP A 26 18.32 2.61 -16.14
N ARG A 27 17.07 2.10 -16.20
CA ARG A 27 16.03 2.56 -17.12
C ARG A 27 14.91 3.30 -16.41
N PRO A 28 14.25 4.23 -17.12
CA PRO A 28 13.05 4.86 -16.57
C PRO A 28 11.96 3.81 -16.35
N LEU A 29 11.33 3.83 -15.17
CA LEU A 29 10.26 2.90 -14.78
C LEU A 29 8.91 3.61 -14.84
N PRO A 30 7.92 3.09 -15.62
CA PRO A 30 6.58 3.63 -15.59
C PRO A 30 5.84 3.21 -14.33
N ALA A 31 5.05 4.13 -13.77
CA ALA A 31 4.12 3.86 -12.70
C ALA A 31 2.82 4.65 -12.90
N ARG A 32 1.78 4.32 -12.12
CA ARG A 32 0.53 5.07 -12.10
C ARG A 32 0.06 5.21 -10.66
N LEU A 33 -0.35 6.42 -10.29
CA LEU A 33 -0.85 6.74 -8.96
C LEU A 33 -1.97 7.76 -9.07
N LEU A 34 -3.14 7.48 -8.48
CA LEU A 34 -4.27 8.43 -8.43
C LEU A 34 -4.52 9.03 -9.82
N GLU A 35 -4.71 8.18 -10.83
CA GLU A 35 -4.94 8.54 -12.24
C GLU A 35 -3.81 9.30 -12.92
N THR A 36 -2.71 9.55 -12.21
CA THR A 36 -1.54 10.24 -12.73
C THR A 36 -0.50 9.25 -13.26
N ASP A 37 -0.15 9.37 -14.54
CA ASP A 37 0.93 8.60 -15.14
C ASP A 37 2.28 9.17 -14.71
N LEU A 38 3.12 8.33 -14.13
CA LEU A 38 4.44 8.66 -13.58
C LEU A 38 5.56 8.00 -14.38
N VAL A 39 6.72 8.64 -14.37
CA VAL A 39 8.00 8.02 -14.68
C VAL A 39 8.94 8.20 -13.49
N LEU A 40 9.58 7.11 -13.09
CA LEU A 40 10.54 7.04 -12.00
C LEU A 40 11.92 6.74 -12.57
N TRP A 41 12.96 7.29 -11.96
CA TRP A 41 14.33 6.92 -12.30
C TRP A 41 15.28 7.10 -11.13
N ARG A 42 16.40 6.38 -11.20
CA ARG A 42 17.48 6.44 -10.20
C ARG A 42 18.33 7.68 -10.44
N THR A 43 18.69 8.37 -9.38
CA THR A 43 19.64 9.50 -9.39
C THR A 43 20.77 9.24 -8.40
N SER A 44 21.83 10.04 -8.44
CA SER A 44 22.91 9.97 -7.43
C SER A 44 22.44 10.30 -6.00
N ALA A 45 21.30 11.00 -5.85
CA ALA A 45 20.75 11.41 -4.56
C ALA A 45 19.56 10.56 -4.10
N GLY A 46 19.21 9.50 -4.86
CA GLY A 46 18.06 8.64 -4.55
C GLY A 46 17.17 8.41 -5.77
N VAL A 47 15.87 8.61 -5.62
CA VAL A 47 14.85 8.40 -6.65
C VAL A 47 14.19 9.72 -7.04
N ALA A 48 13.89 9.88 -8.33
CA ALA A 48 13.08 10.98 -8.87
C ALA A 48 11.77 10.46 -9.45
N ALA A 49 10.71 11.28 -9.38
CA ALA A 49 9.41 11.00 -9.95
C ALA A 49 8.84 12.25 -10.64
N THR A 50 8.43 12.10 -11.90
CA THR A 50 7.76 13.16 -12.65
C THR A 50 6.56 12.61 -13.41
N HIS A 51 5.77 13.54 -13.98
CA HIS A 51 4.76 13.16 -14.96
C HIS A 51 5.42 12.48 -16.18
N ARG A 52 4.79 11.45 -16.69
CA ARG A 52 5.34 10.54 -17.72
C ARG A 52 5.38 11.14 -19.14
N ARG A 53 4.64 12.21 -19.40
CA ARG A 53 4.51 12.79 -20.74
C ARG A 53 5.49 13.94 -20.96
N CYS A 54 6.31 13.83 -22.01
CA CYS A 54 7.22 14.87 -22.45
C CYS A 54 6.46 16.15 -22.83
N ALA A 55 6.88 17.32 -22.30
CA ALA A 55 6.23 18.60 -22.57
C ALA A 55 6.25 19.02 -24.06
N HIS A 56 7.19 18.46 -24.85
CA HIS A 56 7.32 18.81 -26.27
C HIS A 56 6.10 18.33 -27.07
N ARG A 57 5.86 17.01 -27.11
CA ARG A 57 4.80 16.38 -27.94
C ARG A 57 4.14 15.18 -27.24
N GLY A 58 4.14 15.13 -25.93
CA GLY A 58 3.47 14.08 -25.16
C GLY A 58 4.08 12.68 -25.28
N ALA A 59 5.30 12.55 -25.81
CA ALA A 59 5.97 11.25 -25.89
C ALA A 59 6.18 10.63 -24.51
N ASP A 60 6.17 9.30 -24.45
CA ASP A 60 6.38 8.55 -23.23
C ASP A 60 7.83 8.59 -22.77
N LEU A 61 8.08 9.20 -21.61
CA LEU A 61 9.44 9.28 -21.04
C LEU A 61 9.92 7.92 -20.50
N ALA A 62 9.02 6.98 -20.21
CA ALA A 62 9.41 5.63 -19.81
C ALA A 62 10.05 4.82 -20.96
N ALA A 63 9.82 5.22 -22.22
CA ALA A 63 10.47 4.66 -23.41
C ALA A 63 11.81 5.36 -23.73
N GLY A 64 12.25 6.29 -22.88
CA GLY A 64 13.52 7.01 -23.00
C GLY A 64 14.66 6.33 -22.25
N GLU A 65 15.58 7.15 -21.77
CA GLU A 65 16.77 6.70 -21.05
C GLU A 65 17.07 7.58 -19.83
N VAL A 66 17.77 7.02 -18.85
CA VAL A 66 18.31 7.78 -17.72
C VAL A 66 19.69 8.30 -18.08
N THR A 67 19.94 9.57 -17.76
CA THR A 67 21.25 10.22 -17.95
C THR A 67 21.67 10.88 -16.63
N PRO A 68 22.94 11.28 -16.47
CA PRO A 68 23.36 12.04 -15.29
C PRO A 68 22.56 13.33 -15.05
N GLU A 69 22.01 13.93 -16.13
CA GLU A 69 21.23 15.17 -16.08
C GLU A 69 19.75 14.92 -15.73
N GLY A 70 19.26 13.68 -15.89
CA GLY A 70 17.86 13.29 -15.64
C GLY A 70 17.29 12.32 -16.67
N VAL A 71 15.97 12.32 -16.87
CA VAL A 71 15.29 11.46 -17.83
C VAL A 71 15.26 12.10 -19.21
N ARG A 72 15.76 11.37 -20.23
CA ARG A 72 15.83 11.80 -21.63
C ARG A 72 14.72 11.17 -22.46
N CYS A 73 13.94 12.01 -23.13
CA CYS A 73 12.90 11.60 -24.06
C CYS A 73 13.49 10.89 -25.30
N GLY A 74 13.02 9.70 -25.61
CA GLY A 74 13.46 8.93 -26.79
C GLY A 74 13.04 9.53 -28.13
N PHE A 75 12.12 10.52 -28.15
CA PHE A 75 11.64 11.10 -29.41
C PHE A 75 12.58 12.17 -29.96
N HIS A 76 12.95 13.20 -29.17
CA HIS A 76 13.78 14.31 -29.62
C HIS A 76 14.94 14.65 -28.65
N GLY A 77 15.23 13.78 -27.69
CA GLY A 77 16.33 13.95 -26.74
C GLY A 77 16.14 15.06 -25.69
N TRP A 78 14.93 15.62 -25.53
CA TRP A 78 14.67 16.56 -24.46
C TRP A 78 14.92 15.88 -23.12
N THR A 79 15.73 16.49 -22.26
CA THR A 79 16.12 15.91 -20.98
C THR A 79 15.50 16.73 -19.84
N TYR A 80 14.89 16.05 -18.88
CA TYR A 80 14.23 16.67 -17.73
C TYR A 80 14.98 16.32 -16.45
N GLY A 81 15.30 17.34 -15.65
CA GLY A 81 15.88 17.19 -14.33
C GLY A 81 14.89 16.68 -13.29
N VAL A 82 15.36 16.45 -12.07
CA VAL A 82 14.57 15.95 -10.94
C VAL A 82 13.44 16.90 -10.53
N ASP A 83 13.56 18.17 -10.86
CA ASP A 83 12.55 19.22 -10.64
C ASP A 83 11.53 19.33 -11.79
N GLY A 84 11.65 18.47 -12.80
CA GLY A 84 10.79 18.46 -13.99
C GLY A 84 11.12 19.52 -15.04
N ARG A 85 12.12 20.37 -14.83
CA ARG A 85 12.53 21.35 -15.83
C ARG A 85 13.32 20.68 -16.94
N CYS A 86 13.08 21.11 -18.18
CA CYS A 86 13.90 20.71 -19.31
C CYS A 86 15.28 21.37 -19.19
N VAL A 87 16.33 20.57 -19.11
CA VAL A 87 17.73 21.02 -18.98
C VAL A 87 18.51 20.90 -20.28
N ARG A 88 17.96 20.19 -21.29
CA ARG A 88 18.62 20.01 -22.59
C ARG A 88 17.61 19.88 -23.73
N VAL A 89 17.85 20.63 -24.80
CA VAL A 89 17.12 20.56 -26.09
C VAL A 89 18.15 20.40 -27.20
N PRO A 90 18.40 19.17 -27.68
CA PRO A 90 19.50 18.91 -28.62
C PRO A 90 19.42 19.66 -29.94
N SER A 91 18.20 19.94 -30.43
CA SER A 91 18.01 20.67 -31.70
C SER A 91 18.34 22.16 -31.64
N GLN A 92 18.56 22.71 -30.44
CA GLN A 92 18.93 24.12 -30.27
C GLN A 92 19.86 24.31 -29.05
N PRO A 93 21.09 23.76 -29.09
CA PRO A 93 21.94 23.63 -27.92
C PRO A 93 22.39 24.96 -27.31
N SER A 94 22.42 26.04 -28.13
CA SER A 94 22.86 27.38 -27.71
C SER A 94 21.72 28.34 -27.41
N ALA A 95 20.45 27.95 -27.62
CA ALA A 95 19.33 28.81 -27.37
C ALA A 95 18.83 28.66 -25.93
N PRO A 96 18.28 29.71 -25.31
CA PRO A 96 17.64 29.62 -24.01
C PRO A 96 16.46 28.63 -24.05
N ILE A 97 16.38 27.74 -23.04
CA ILE A 97 15.26 26.82 -22.89
C ILE A 97 14.08 27.59 -22.28
N SER A 98 12.90 27.47 -22.92
CA SER A 98 11.69 28.10 -22.42
C SER A 98 11.32 27.62 -21.02
N PRO A 99 10.95 28.48 -20.08
CA PRO A 99 10.42 28.08 -18.77
C PRO A 99 9.14 27.21 -18.85
N LYS A 100 8.43 27.24 -19.98
CA LYS A 100 7.28 26.36 -20.25
C LYS A 100 7.69 24.94 -20.60
N ALA A 101 8.97 24.68 -20.90
CA ALA A 101 9.50 23.35 -21.12
C ALA A 101 9.73 22.64 -19.76
N CYS A 102 8.64 22.33 -19.07
CA CYS A 102 8.65 21.65 -17.79
C CYS A 102 7.50 20.65 -17.71
N ILE A 103 7.68 19.64 -16.87
CA ILE A 103 6.68 18.63 -16.52
C ILE A 103 6.50 18.62 -14.99
N PRO A 104 5.33 18.26 -14.45
CA PRO A 104 5.17 18.15 -13.00
C PRO A 104 6.18 17.17 -12.40
N ALA A 105 6.85 17.59 -11.33
CA ALA A 105 7.72 16.77 -10.51
C ALA A 105 7.07 16.52 -9.14
N PHE A 106 7.31 15.35 -8.57
CA PHE A 106 6.68 14.88 -7.35
C PHE A 106 7.74 14.50 -6.31
N LYS A 107 7.37 14.56 -5.05
CA LYS A 107 8.24 14.07 -3.98
C LYS A 107 8.33 12.55 -4.07
N ALA A 108 9.55 12.03 -4.03
CA ALA A 108 9.83 10.61 -4.06
C ALA A 108 10.92 10.27 -3.04
N THR A 109 10.83 9.08 -2.44
CA THR A 109 11.82 8.55 -1.52
C THR A 109 11.77 7.03 -1.49
N GLU A 110 12.77 6.41 -0.89
CA GLU A 110 12.80 4.96 -0.68
C GLU A 110 12.79 4.65 0.81
N ARG A 111 11.95 3.70 1.21
CA ARG A 111 11.92 3.11 2.55
C ARG A 111 11.31 1.71 2.50
N TYR A 112 11.83 0.77 3.29
CA TYR A 112 11.34 -0.60 3.37
C TYR A 112 11.36 -1.36 2.04
N GLY A 113 12.31 -1.05 1.15
CA GLY A 113 12.39 -1.67 -0.16
C GLY A 113 11.30 -1.22 -1.15
N LEU A 114 10.59 -0.14 -0.84
CA LEU A 114 9.55 0.48 -1.67
C LEU A 114 9.96 1.89 -2.11
N VAL A 115 9.57 2.24 -3.32
CA VAL A 115 9.62 3.62 -3.84
C VAL A 115 8.28 4.28 -3.53
N TRP A 116 8.32 5.33 -2.71
CA TRP A 116 7.16 6.11 -2.28
C TRP A 116 7.08 7.42 -3.02
N VAL A 117 5.88 7.79 -3.43
CA VAL A 117 5.60 9.07 -4.11
C VAL A 117 4.46 9.79 -3.41
N CYS A 118 4.59 11.11 -3.27
CA CYS A 118 3.53 12.01 -2.87
C CYS A 118 3.29 13.01 -3.99
N LEU A 119 2.05 13.09 -4.50
CA LEU A 119 1.70 13.98 -5.61
C LEU A 119 1.56 15.45 -5.19
N SER A 120 1.54 15.73 -3.88
CA SER A 120 1.55 17.10 -3.35
C SER A 120 2.97 17.56 -3.01
N PRO A 121 3.30 18.83 -3.20
CA PRO A 121 4.57 19.39 -2.74
C PRO A 121 4.72 19.36 -1.22
N THR A 122 3.60 19.27 -0.48
CA THR A 122 3.59 19.23 0.99
C THR A 122 2.84 17.96 1.45
N PRO A 123 3.55 16.91 1.86
CA PRO A 123 2.92 15.73 2.46
C PRO A 123 2.18 16.09 3.75
N LYS A 124 0.97 15.54 3.96
CA LYS A 124 0.15 15.75 5.16
C LYS A 124 0.51 14.80 6.31
N ALA A 125 1.19 13.70 6.02
CA ALA A 125 1.61 12.72 7.01
C ALA A 125 3.01 12.16 6.69
N PRO A 126 3.76 11.66 7.68
CA PRO A 126 5.00 10.93 7.43
C PRO A 126 4.72 9.57 6.75
N LEU A 127 5.79 8.90 6.34
CA LEU A 127 5.75 7.49 5.95
C LEU A 127 5.38 6.61 7.16
N PRO A 128 4.82 5.41 6.92
CA PRO A 128 4.64 4.43 7.99
C PRO A 128 5.94 4.16 8.75
N GLU A 129 5.83 3.90 10.05
CA GLU A 129 6.96 3.56 10.90
C GLU A 129 6.90 2.10 11.32
N TRP A 130 7.85 1.31 10.82
CA TRP A 130 8.02 -0.11 11.10
C TRP A 130 9.48 -0.39 11.48
N PRO A 131 9.89 0.00 12.71
CA PRO A 131 11.29 -0.02 13.12
C PRO A 131 11.93 -1.40 13.04
N GLU A 132 11.16 -2.48 13.25
CA GLU A 132 11.63 -3.85 13.15
C GLU A 132 12.13 -4.24 11.74
N LEU A 133 11.74 -3.48 10.70
CA LEU A 133 12.24 -3.68 9.34
C LEU A 133 13.61 -3.04 9.11
N GLU A 134 14.01 -2.14 9.97
CA GLU A 134 15.26 -1.37 9.87
C GLU A 134 16.33 -1.85 10.85
N ASP A 135 15.94 -2.43 11.99
CA ASP A 135 16.86 -2.86 13.06
C ASP A 135 17.42 -4.28 12.86
N GLY A 136 16.96 -5.01 11.83
CA GLY A 136 17.39 -6.37 11.54
C GLY A 136 16.81 -7.44 12.48
N SER A 137 15.87 -7.09 13.36
CA SER A 137 15.24 -8.03 14.29
C SER A 137 14.36 -9.07 13.60
N VAL A 138 13.93 -8.78 12.37
CA VAL A 138 13.12 -9.68 11.53
C VAL A 138 13.77 -9.92 10.17
N ALA A 139 13.44 -11.05 9.56
CA ALA A 139 13.69 -11.32 8.15
C ALA A 139 12.43 -11.00 7.35
N THR A 140 12.57 -10.45 6.16
CA THR A 140 11.44 -10.06 5.31
C THR A 140 11.45 -10.77 3.97
N VAL A 141 10.25 -11.04 3.45
CA VAL A 141 10.02 -11.55 2.10
C VAL A 141 9.02 -10.64 1.40
N PRO A 142 9.41 -9.94 0.33
CA PRO A 142 8.47 -9.23 -0.52
C PRO A 142 7.65 -10.23 -1.34
N LEU A 143 6.37 -9.93 -1.53
CA LEU A 143 5.50 -10.65 -2.46
C LEU A 143 5.46 -9.91 -3.81
N PRO A 144 5.10 -10.58 -4.92
CA PRO A 144 4.84 -9.89 -6.18
C PRO A 144 3.79 -8.79 -6.02
N ARG A 145 3.87 -7.74 -6.84
CA ARG A 145 2.82 -6.71 -6.89
C ARG A 145 1.48 -7.34 -7.27
N LEU A 146 0.43 -6.90 -6.58
CA LEU A 146 -0.92 -7.41 -6.77
C LEU A 146 -1.80 -6.31 -7.35
N GLU A 147 -2.24 -6.46 -8.60
CA GLU A 147 -3.19 -5.53 -9.22
C GLU A 147 -4.60 -6.10 -9.08
N TRP A 148 -5.46 -5.42 -8.32
CA TRP A 148 -6.83 -5.84 -8.07
C TRP A 148 -7.82 -4.76 -8.52
N ASP A 149 -8.95 -5.21 -9.07
CA ASP A 149 -10.06 -4.36 -9.50
C ASP A 149 -10.99 -4.02 -8.33
N VAL A 150 -10.41 -3.36 -7.32
CA VAL A 150 -11.05 -2.91 -6.10
C VAL A 150 -10.30 -1.70 -5.55
N SER A 151 -10.96 -0.85 -4.77
CA SER A 151 -10.33 0.33 -4.18
C SER A 151 -9.25 -0.03 -3.15
N ALA A 152 -8.29 0.87 -2.97
CA ALA A 152 -7.27 0.76 -1.93
C ALA A 152 -7.88 0.66 -0.51
N GLY A 153 -8.97 1.38 -0.25
CA GLY A 153 -9.68 1.32 1.04
C GLY A 153 -10.31 -0.04 1.31
N ARG A 154 -10.86 -0.71 0.30
CA ARG A 154 -11.43 -2.06 0.43
C ARG A 154 -10.38 -3.11 0.77
N LEU A 155 -9.18 -2.97 0.21
CA LEU A 155 -8.08 -3.86 0.59
C LEU A 155 -7.72 -3.69 2.08
N VAL A 156 -7.62 -2.46 2.55
CA VAL A 156 -7.33 -2.24 3.96
C VAL A 156 -8.47 -2.76 4.83
N GLU A 157 -9.74 -2.53 4.47
CA GLU A 157 -10.89 -3.03 5.21
C GLU A 157 -10.86 -4.55 5.41
N ILE A 158 -10.58 -5.35 4.37
CA ILE A 158 -10.55 -6.81 4.53
C ILE A 158 -9.41 -7.25 5.45
N ILE A 159 -8.26 -6.59 5.39
CA ILE A 159 -7.15 -6.88 6.31
C ILE A 159 -7.55 -6.62 7.76
N LEU A 160 -8.37 -5.60 7.99
CA LEU A 160 -8.82 -5.19 9.32
C LEU A 160 -10.02 -5.98 9.82
N ASP A 161 -10.72 -6.69 8.95
CA ASP A 161 -11.84 -7.53 9.30
C ASP A 161 -11.36 -8.85 9.93
N VAL A 162 -11.76 -9.11 11.16
CA VAL A 162 -11.42 -10.35 11.86
C VAL A 162 -12.42 -11.47 11.54
N ALA A 163 -13.65 -11.11 11.23
CA ALA A 163 -14.73 -12.08 11.03
C ALA A 163 -14.53 -12.94 9.76
N HIS A 164 -13.92 -12.40 8.71
CA HIS A 164 -13.66 -13.15 7.48
C HIS A 164 -12.65 -14.28 7.66
N LEU A 165 -11.72 -14.17 8.65
CA LEU A 165 -10.60 -15.10 8.81
C LEU A 165 -11.05 -16.56 8.89
N GLY A 166 -12.14 -16.85 9.62
CA GLY A 166 -12.66 -18.20 9.77
C GLY A 166 -13.27 -18.77 8.49
N TRP A 167 -13.84 -17.93 7.64
CA TRP A 167 -14.62 -18.33 6.47
C TRP A 167 -13.83 -18.26 5.17
N VAL A 168 -13.18 -17.14 4.89
CA VAL A 168 -12.44 -16.93 3.64
C VAL A 168 -11.19 -17.80 3.60
N HIS A 169 -10.50 -17.92 4.75
CA HIS A 169 -9.27 -18.70 4.85
C HIS A 169 -9.48 -20.16 5.28
N ARG A 170 -10.70 -20.66 5.11
CA ARG A 170 -11.03 -22.06 5.34
C ARG A 170 -10.12 -22.98 4.51
N GLY A 171 -9.49 -23.93 5.19
CA GLY A 171 -8.52 -24.86 4.56
C GLY A 171 -7.08 -24.37 4.56
N THR A 172 -6.82 -23.15 5.07
CA THR A 172 -5.48 -22.64 5.41
C THR A 172 -5.36 -22.51 6.94
N PHE A 173 -5.53 -21.31 7.48
CA PHE A 173 -5.50 -21.09 8.94
C PHE A 173 -6.89 -20.76 9.52
N GLY A 174 -7.89 -20.54 8.68
CA GLY A 174 -9.25 -20.21 9.09
C GLY A 174 -9.99 -21.40 9.69
N ASN A 175 -10.69 -21.19 10.80
CA ASN A 175 -11.52 -22.18 11.46
C ASN A 175 -12.98 -21.72 11.49
N PRO A 176 -13.87 -22.26 10.62
CA PRO A 176 -15.27 -21.87 10.58
C PRO A 176 -16.08 -22.35 11.79
N GLU A 177 -15.54 -23.21 12.65
CA GLU A 177 -16.18 -23.62 13.90
C GLU A 177 -16.05 -22.54 14.99
N VAL A 178 -15.09 -21.64 14.83
CA VAL A 178 -14.87 -20.49 15.72
C VAL A 178 -15.39 -19.24 15.02
N GLN A 179 -16.65 -18.91 15.26
CA GLN A 179 -17.37 -17.88 14.54
C GLN A 179 -17.45 -16.56 15.30
N GLU A 180 -17.35 -16.60 16.62
CA GLU A 180 -17.49 -15.42 17.45
C GLU A 180 -16.19 -14.63 17.51
N VAL A 181 -16.24 -13.36 17.08
CA VAL A 181 -15.18 -12.39 17.30
C VAL A 181 -15.34 -11.81 18.70
N PRO A 182 -14.36 -12.01 19.60
CA PRO A 182 -14.45 -11.45 20.95
C PRO A 182 -14.48 -9.92 20.90
N PRO A 183 -15.11 -9.27 21.88
CA PRO A 183 -15.09 -7.81 21.99
C PRO A 183 -13.64 -7.27 22.04
N TYR A 184 -13.41 -6.18 21.35
CA TYR A 184 -12.11 -5.51 21.32
C TYR A 184 -12.25 -3.98 21.21
N ASP A 185 -11.25 -3.26 21.65
CA ASP A 185 -11.18 -1.81 21.56
C ASP A 185 -10.23 -1.37 20.44
N VAL A 186 -10.51 -0.21 19.87
CA VAL A 186 -9.69 0.44 18.86
C VAL A 186 -9.18 1.75 19.41
N GLU A 187 -7.87 1.93 19.40
CA GLU A 187 -7.19 3.13 19.86
C GLU A 187 -6.74 3.98 18.66
N ARG A 188 -6.82 5.30 18.80
CA ARG A 188 -6.19 6.22 17.86
C ARG A 188 -4.75 6.47 18.28
N THR A 189 -3.82 6.35 17.33
CA THR A 189 -2.43 6.68 17.59
C THR A 189 -2.21 8.19 17.57
N PRO A 190 -1.13 8.72 18.21
CA PRO A 190 -0.80 10.14 18.18
C PRO A 190 -0.64 10.69 16.75
N GLU A 191 -0.21 9.84 15.81
CA GLU A 191 -0.03 10.17 14.39
C GLU A 191 -1.36 10.11 13.59
N GLY A 192 -2.49 9.85 14.27
CA GLY A 192 -3.82 9.78 13.68
C GLY A 192 -4.19 8.42 13.07
N GLY A 193 -3.32 7.42 13.20
CA GLY A 193 -3.60 6.04 12.81
C GLY A 193 -4.51 5.31 13.78
N LEU A 194 -4.64 3.99 13.59
CA LEU A 194 -5.44 3.12 14.45
C LEU A 194 -4.60 1.94 14.95
N ARG A 195 -4.89 1.51 16.17
CA ARG A 195 -4.29 0.33 16.76
C ARG A 195 -5.33 -0.50 17.49
N THR A 196 -5.21 -1.83 17.37
CA THR A 196 -6.00 -2.75 18.21
C THR A 196 -5.27 -4.05 18.46
N ARG A 197 -5.69 -4.74 19.51
CA ARG A 197 -5.20 -6.07 19.87
C ARG A 197 -6.37 -6.98 20.17
N ILE A 198 -6.39 -8.13 19.51
CA ILE A 198 -7.48 -9.11 19.61
C ILE A 198 -6.88 -10.48 19.90
N VAL A 199 -7.42 -11.20 20.89
CA VAL A 199 -7.08 -12.61 21.10
C VAL A 199 -8.10 -13.46 20.38
N TYR A 200 -7.68 -14.03 19.25
CA TYR A 200 -8.54 -14.78 18.34
C TYR A 200 -8.13 -16.26 18.32
N PRO A 201 -9.09 -17.20 18.41
CA PRO A 201 -8.80 -18.61 18.28
C PRO A 201 -8.63 -18.97 16.79
N ALA A 202 -7.40 -19.13 16.37
CA ALA A 202 -7.01 -19.54 15.01
C ALA A 202 -6.53 -21.00 14.99
N LEU A 203 -6.48 -21.60 13.80
CA LEU A 203 -5.79 -22.88 13.66
C LEU A 203 -4.29 -22.64 13.76
N ALA A 204 -3.62 -23.44 14.58
CA ALA A 204 -2.17 -23.48 14.58
C ALA A 204 -1.66 -23.92 13.19
N PRO A 205 -0.48 -23.45 12.77
CA PRO A 205 0.14 -23.94 11.54
C PRO A 205 0.15 -25.48 11.52
N PRO A 206 -0.21 -26.10 10.38
CA PRO A 206 -0.25 -27.56 10.28
C PRO A 206 1.14 -28.15 10.54
N MET A 207 1.21 -29.07 11.46
CA MET A 207 2.40 -29.90 11.68
C MET A 207 2.17 -31.26 10.99
N GLU A 208 3.18 -31.72 10.26
CA GLU A 208 3.10 -32.98 9.52
C GLU A 208 2.68 -34.12 10.45
N GLY A 209 1.59 -34.82 10.11
CA GLY A 209 1.04 -35.94 10.88
C GLY A 209 0.26 -35.57 12.15
N ALA A 210 0.10 -34.28 12.48
CA ALA A 210 -0.69 -33.85 13.63
C ALA A 210 -2.08 -33.35 13.20
N PRO A 211 -3.15 -33.62 13.99
CA PRO A 211 -4.46 -33.04 13.73
C PRO A 211 -4.42 -31.52 13.90
N PRO A 212 -5.29 -30.76 13.19
CA PRO A 212 -5.43 -29.34 13.38
C PRO A 212 -5.70 -29.00 14.85
N LYS A 213 -4.94 -28.08 15.40
CA LYS A 213 -5.09 -27.63 16.78
C LYS A 213 -5.47 -26.15 16.81
N VAL A 214 -6.51 -25.83 17.58
CA VAL A 214 -6.87 -24.44 17.84
C VAL A 214 -5.84 -23.83 18.80
N ASP A 215 -5.29 -22.69 18.42
CA ASP A 215 -4.40 -21.90 19.27
C ASP A 215 -5.01 -20.52 19.53
N ARG A 216 -4.70 -19.94 20.67
CA ARG A 216 -5.07 -18.55 21.01
C ARG A 216 -4.02 -17.62 20.41
N THR A 217 -4.30 -17.15 19.21
CA THR A 217 -3.42 -16.22 18.51
C THR A 217 -3.77 -14.77 18.89
N THR A 218 -2.78 -14.01 19.30
CA THR A 218 -2.94 -12.57 19.45
C THR A 218 -2.72 -11.91 18.10
N LEU A 219 -3.74 -11.22 17.60
CA LEU A 219 -3.70 -10.36 16.43
C LEU A 219 -3.44 -8.93 16.89
N THR A 220 -2.42 -8.28 16.36
CA THR A 220 -2.16 -6.86 16.60
C THR A 220 -2.18 -6.14 15.28
N TYR A 221 -3.08 -5.17 15.17
CA TYR A 221 -3.23 -4.33 13.98
C TYR A 221 -2.69 -2.93 14.27
N ASP A 222 -1.88 -2.41 13.35
CA ASP A 222 -1.48 -1.02 13.29
C ASP A 222 -1.82 -0.49 11.91
N VAL A 223 -2.58 0.60 11.85
CA VAL A 223 -3.02 1.23 10.60
C VAL A 223 -2.38 2.61 10.48
N THR A 224 -1.65 2.83 9.39
CA THR A 224 -1.20 4.16 9.01
C THR A 224 -2.06 4.65 7.85
N LEU A 225 -2.76 5.75 8.09
CA LEU A 225 -3.65 6.32 7.08
C LEU A 225 -2.87 6.92 5.90
N PRO A 226 -3.39 6.86 4.66
CA PRO A 226 -4.71 6.32 4.35
C PRO A 226 -4.73 4.80 4.10
N PHE A 227 -3.68 4.15 3.59
CA PHE A 227 -3.79 2.82 3.00
C PHE A 227 -2.66 1.86 3.40
N ALA A 228 -2.08 1.99 4.57
CA ALA A 228 -1.09 1.05 5.07
C ALA A 228 -1.59 0.33 6.33
N ALA A 229 -1.45 -0.99 6.36
CA ALA A 229 -1.78 -1.83 7.50
C ALA A 229 -0.64 -2.77 7.84
N ARG A 230 -0.40 -2.95 9.13
CA ARG A 230 0.49 -3.96 9.69
C ARG A 230 -0.34 -4.89 10.56
N LEU A 231 -0.24 -6.18 10.30
CA LEU A 231 -0.93 -7.21 11.07
C LEU A 231 0.09 -8.22 11.60
N ALA A 232 0.27 -8.25 12.90
CA ALA A 232 1.11 -9.23 13.56
C ALA A 232 0.27 -10.36 14.15
N PHE A 233 0.58 -11.59 13.76
CA PHE A 233 0.07 -12.82 14.32
C PHE A 233 1.07 -13.33 15.35
N LYS A 234 0.63 -13.43 16.60
CA LYS A 234 1.42 -13.97 17.70
C LYS A 234 0.73 -15.20 18.28
N PRO A 235 0.99 -16.41 17.73
CA PRO A 235 0.51 -17.65 18.32
C PRO A 235 1.15 -17.90 19.69
N THR A 236 0.51 -18.71 20.53
CA THR A 236 1.03 -19.04 21.87
C THR A 236 2.34 -19.82 21.79
N LEU A 237 2.47 -20.71 20.79
CA LEU A 237 3.58 -21.70 20.71
C LEU A 237 4.57 -21.44 19.57
N PHE A 238 4.36 -20.41 18.75
CA PHE A 238 5.15 -20.17 17.54
C PHE A 238 5.73 -18.75 17.51
N TYR A 239 6.64 -18.52 16.56
CA TYR A 239 7.20 -17.20 16.31
C TYR A 239 6.16 -16.23 15.75
N VAL A 240 6.34 -14.95 16.05
CA VAL A 240 5.52 -13.89 15.46
C VAL A 240 5.73 -13.88 13.94
N HIS A 241 4.62 -13.86 13.22
CA HIS A 241 4.55 -13.59 11.80
C HIS A 241 3.86 -12.24 11.63
N THR A 242 4.41 -11.36 10.81
CA THR A 242 3.83 -10.05 10.57
C THR A 242 3.67 -9.81 9.07
N VAL A 243 2.48 -9.39 8.67
CA VAL A 243 2.15 -8.95 7.32
C VAL A 243 2.13 -7.42 7.30
N TYR A 244 2.79 -6.86 6.31
CA TYR A 244 2.74 -5.44 5.97
C TYR A 244 2.09 -5.31 4.61
N ALA A 245 0.99 -4.61 4.55
CA ALA A 245 0.22 -4.39 3.34
C ALA A 245 0.04 -2.90 3.10
N VAL A 246 0.39 -2.45 1.91
CA VAL A 246 0.17 -1.08 1.50
C VAL A 246 -0.54 -1.07 0.16
N ALA A 247 -1.73 -0.48 0.13
CA ALA A 247 -2.47 -0.28 -1.10
C ALA A 247 -2.09 1.05 -1.75
N SER A 248 -1.76 1.01 -3.03
CA SER A 248 -1.52 2.21 -3.85
C SER A 248 -2.68 2.37 -4.81
N PRO A 249 -3.48 3.46 -4.69
CA PRO A 249 -4.63 3.66 -5.55
C PRO A 249 -4.19 4.04 -6.98
N ILE A 250 -4.59 3.26 -7.97
CA ILE A 250 -4.48 3.62 -9.39
C ILE A 250 -5.64 4.52 -9.80
N ALA A 251 -6.85 4.13 -9.38
CA ALA A 251 -8.11 4.83 -9.55
C ALA A 251 -8.99 4.59 -8.32
N GLU A 252 -10.19 5.15 -8.29
CA GLU A 252 -11.11 5.00 -7.15
C GLU A 252 -11.54 3.53 -6.90
N ASP A 253 -11.57 2.72 -7.96
CA ASP A 253 -11.98 1.32 -7.95
C ASP A 253 -10.88 0.33 -8.37
N LYS A 254 -9.62 0.82 -8.43
CA LYS A 254 -8.47 0.00 -8.82
C LYS A 254 -7.22 0.35 -8.04
N MET A 255 -6.49 -0.67 -7.58
CA MET A 255 -5.27 -0.48 -6.81
C MET A 255 -4.14 -1.43 -7.21
N VAL A 256 -2.93 -1.11 -6.76
CA VAL A 256 -1.78 -2.02 -6.65
C VAL A 256 -1.48 -2.25 -5.18
N GLY A 257 -1.44 -3.52 -4.77
CA GLY A 257 -1.00 -3.91 -3.43
C GLY A 257 0.49 -4.23 -3.41
N PHE A 258 1.17 -3.72 -2.41
CA PHE A 258 2.54 -4.05 -2.05
C PHE A 258 2.50 -4.78 -0.71
N TYR A 259 2.93 -6.03 -0.72
CA TYR A 259 2.93 -6.88 0.45
C TYR A 259 4.32 -7.38 0.76
N PHE A 260 4.64 -7.44 2.02
CA PHE A 260 5.78 -8.21 2.50
C PHE A 260 5.45 -8.78 3.87
N SER A 261 6.04 -9.91 4.15
CA SER A 261 5.89 -10.58 5.42
C SER A 261 7.22 -10.61 6.16
N SER A 262 7.17 -10.50 7.47
CA SER A 262 8.33 -10.70 8.31
C SER A 262 8.17 -11.94 9.18
N TYR A 263 9.28 -12.59 9.47
CA TYR A 263 9.36 -13.78 10.29
C TYR A 263 10.66 -13.80 11.09
N HIS A 264 10.74 -14.71 12.06
CA HIS A 264 11.92 -14.80 12.90
C HIS A 264 13.18 -15.13 12.06
N PRO A 265 14.33 -14.42 12.25
CA PRO A 265 15.51 -14.58 11.38
C PRO A 265 16.11 -16.00 11.34
N ARG A 266 15.91 -16.79 12.39
CA ARG A 266 16.33 -18.22 12.40
C ARG A 266 15.63 -19.07 11.36
N LEU A 267 14.49 -18.63 10.83
CA LEU A 267 13.74 -19.31 9.78
C LEU A 267 14.17 -18.87 8.36
N ARG A 268 15.09 -17.91 8.22
CA ARG A 268 15.51 -17.32 6.93
C ARG A 268 15.93 -18.36 5.89
N ASN A 269 16.57 -19.44 6.30
CA ASN A 269 17.07 -20.48 5.41
C ASN A 269 16.07 -21.65 5.25
N HIS A 270 14.88 -21.55 5.85
CA HIS A 270 13.87 -22.59 5.82
C HIS A 270 12.68 -22.12 5.00
N PHE A 271 12.67 -22.46 3.71
CA PHE A 271 11.49 -22.40 2.83
C PHE A 271 10.95 -21.02 2.43
N PRO A 272 11.75 -20.02 1.99
CA PRO A 272 11.19 -18.74 1.55
C PRO A 272 10.18 -18.91 0.39
N GLU A 273 10.42 -19.83 -0.55
CA GLU A 273 9.50 -20.08 -1.68
C GLU A 273 8.16 -20.68 -1.24
N LEU A 274 8.19 -21.64 -0.31
CA LEU A 274 6.97 -22.23 0.23
C LEU A 274 6.16 -21.20 1.02
N PHE A 275 6.85 -20.33 1.74
CA PHE A 275 6.23 -19.23 2.48
C PHE A 275 5.54 -18.25 1.54
N VAL A 276 6.22 -17.78 0.49
CA VAL A 276 5.64 -16.91 -0.54
C VAL A 276 4.43 -17.56 -1.19
N LYS A 277 4.52 -18.86 -1.54
CA LYS A 277 3.40 -19.59 -2.12
C LYS A 277 2.19 -19.66 -1.18
N SER A 278 2.41 -19.86 0.11
CA SER A 278 1.34 -19.86 1.12
C SER A 278 0.67 -18.50 1.24
N GLU A 279 1.45 -17.43 1.35
CA GLU A 279 0.93 -16.06 1.41
C GLU A 279 0.12 -15.69 0.17
N LEU A 280 0.63 -16.02 -1.02
CA LEU A 280 -0.10 -15.77 -2.27
C LEU A 280 -1.42 -16.54 -2.35
N ALA A 281 -1.48 -17.77 -1.80
CA ALA A 281 -2.71 -18.54 -1.75
C ALA A 281 -3.75 -17.89 -0.82
N ILE A 282 -3.33 -17.33 0.31
CA ILE A 282 -4.18 -16.58 1.23
C ILE A 282 -4.71 -15.30 0.55
N LEU A 283 -3.83 -14.52 -0.06
CA LEU A 283 -4.20 -13.29 -0.76
C LEU A 283 -5.12 -13.54 -1.97
N GLU A 284 -4.99 -14.67 -2.64
CA GLU A 284 -5.91 -15.08 -3.72
C GLU A 284 -7.31 -15.40 -3.19
N GLN A 285 -7.43 -15.93 -1.97
CA GLN A 285 -8.73 -16.12 -1.31
C GLN A 285 -9.41 -14.77 -1.05
N ASP A 286 -8.67 -13.79 -0.54
CA ASP A 286 -9.15 -12.43 -0.32
C ASP A 286 -9.55 -11.74 -1.62
N ARG A 287 -8.72 -11.84 -2.67
CA ARG A 287 -8.99 -11.26 -3.97
C ARG A 287 -10.33 -11.69 -4.53
N ARG A 288 -10.63 -13.00 -4.50
CA ARG A 288 -11.88 -13.56 -5.02
C ARG A 288 -13.11 -12.98 -4.34
N VAL A 289 -13.03 -12.74 -3.04
CA VAL A 289 -14.13 -12.13 -2.28
C VAL A 289 -14.23 -10.64 -2.64
N LEU A 290 -13.13 -9.92 -2.55
CA LEU A 290 -13.10 -8.46 -2.75
C LEU A 290 -13.53 -8.02 -4.15
N GLU A 291 -13.08 -8.69 -5.19
CA GLU A 291 -13.48 -8.37 -6.57
C GLU A 291 -14.97 -8.61 -6.82
N GLY A 292 -15.61 -9.43 -5.97
CA GLY A 292 -17.06 -9.66 -5.97
C GLY A 292 -17.87 -8.61 -5.20
N VAL A 293 -17.28 -7.88 -4.26
CA VAL A 293 -17.97 -6.86 -3.43
C VAL A 293 -18.43 -5.67 -4.27
N ARG A 294 -19.58 -5.09 -3.92
CA ARG A 294 -20.13 -3.88 -4.55
C ARG A 294 -20.56 -2.87 -3.49
N PRO A 295 -20.30 -1.57 -3.69
CA PRO A 295 -19.47 -0.99 -4.76
C PRO A 295 -17.98 -1.39 -4.63
N LYS A 296 -17.24 -1.40 -5.72
CA LYS A 296 -15.78 -1.61 -5.72
C LYS A 296 -15.03 -0.44 -5.07
N ALA A 297 -15.54 0.78 -5.27
CA ALA A 297 -15.09 1.96 -4.55
C ALA A 297 -15.34 1.81 -3.05
N HIS A 298 -14.46 2.36 -2.23
CA HIS A 298 -14.63 2.37 -0.78
C HIS A 298 -15.78 3.31 -0.41
N PRO A 299 -16.87 2.83 0.23
CA PRO A 299 -17.99 3.68 0.61
C PRO A 299 -17.55 4.78 1.57
N ILE A 300 -18.13 5.96 1.39
CA ILE A 300 -17.92 7.13 2.25
C ILE A 300 -19.10 7.37 3.19
N ASP A 301 -19.96 6.39 3.34
CA ASP A 301 -21.12 6.40 4.23
C ASP A 301 -21.28 5.02 4.89
N PHE A 302 -22.18 4.93 5.86
CA PHE A 302 -22.48 3.70 6.58
C PHE A 302 -23.87 3.13 6.24
N SER A 303 -24.62 3.76 5.34
CA SER A 303 -25.98 3.38 5.00
C SER A 303 -26.08 2.32 3.92
N SER A 304 -25.02 2.17 3.13
CA SER A 304 -24.98 1.23 2.01
C SER A 304 -24.69 -0.23 2.42
N GLU A 305 -24.25 -0.45 3.66
CA GLU A 305 -23.85 -1.76 4.20
C GLU A 305 -24.34 -1.92 5.64
N LEU A 306 -24.59 -3.17 6.05
CA LEU A 306 -24.90 -3.50 7.43
C LEU A 306 -23.63 -3.84 8.20
N HIS A 307 -23.51 -3.34 9.41
CA HIS A 307 -22.36 -3.53 10.26
C HIS A 307 -22.74 -4.23 11.56
N THR A 308 -21.79 -4.99 12.10
CA THR A 308 -21.92 -5.71 13.36
C THR A 308 -20.84 -5.26 14.34
N ARG A 309 -20.89 -5.73 15.59
CA ARG A 309 -19.85 -5.46 16.58
C ARG A 309 -18.48 -6.00 16.16
N ALA A 310 -18.44 -7.04 15.33
CA ALA A 310 -17.19 -7.58 14.79
C ALA A 310 -16.47 -6.61 13.86
N ASP A 311 -17.20 -5.70 13.20
CA ASP A 311 -16.67 -4.75 12.22
C ASP A 311 -16.10 -3.46 12.84
N ARG A 312 -15.89 -3.42 14.16
CA ARG A 312 -15.47 -2.21 14.88
C ARG A 312 -14.21 -1.57 14.29
N LEU A 313 -13.17 -2.33 13.97
CA LEU A 313 -11.94 -1.80 13.38
C LEU A 313 -12.13 -1.29 11.95
N PRO A 314 -12.76 -2.04 11.02
CA PRO A 314 -13.15 -1.53 9.70
C PRO A 314 -13.98 -0.25 9.76
N ILE A 315 -14.94 -0.15 10.70
CA ILE A 315 -15.77 1.05 10.89
C ILE A 315 -14.92 2.25 11.31
N GLU A 316 -14.03 2.09 12.31
CA GLU A 316 -13.13 3.17 12.75
C GLU A 316 -12.18 3.59 11.62
N TYR A 317 -11.71 2.65 10.81
CA TYR A 317 -10.93 2.94 9.62
C TYR A 317 -11.74 3.77 8.60
N ARG A 318 -12.98 3.35 8.29
CA ARG A 318 -13.84 4.10 7.36
C ARG A 318 -14.14 5.52 7.87
N ARG A 319 -14.38 5.69 9.17
CA ARG A 319 -14.52 7.02 9.80
C ARG A 319 -13.28 7.87 9.59
N ALA A 320 -12.10 7.28 9.79
CA ALA A 320 -10.84 7.99 9.58
C ALA A 320 -10.65 8.40 8.11
N ILE A 321 -10.98 7.53 7.15
CA ILE A 321 -10.93 7.85 5.71
C ILE A 321 -11.92 8.96 5.35
N ILE A 322 -13.15 8.91 5.88
CA ILE A 322 -14.14 9.98 5.66
C ILE A 322 -13.61 11.30 6.22
N ALA A 323 -13.05 11.29 7.43
CA ALA A 323 -12.46 12.49 8.03
C ALA A 323 -11.30 13.07 7.19
N LEU A 324 -10.44 12.22 6.61
CA LEU A 324 -9.39 12.67 5.69
C LEU A 324 -9.95 13.32 4.42
N ARG A 325 -11.07 12.82 3.89
CA ARG A 325 -11.71 13.33 2.67
C ARG A 325 -12.50 14.62 2.93
N THR A 326 -13.21 14.68 4.05
CA THR A 326 -14.12 15.79 4.34
C THR A 326 -13.49 16.90 5.18
N GLY A 327 -12.37 16.61 5.84
CA GLY A 327 -11.73 17.50 6.82
C GLY A 327 -12.52 17.61 8.15
N GLN A 328 -13.54 16.75 8.34
CA GLN A 328 -14.37 16.76 9.55
C GLN A 328 -14.35 15.39 10.22
N PRO A 329 -14.19 15.31 11.55
CA PRO A 329 -14.34 14.05 12.26
C PRO A 329 -15.78 13.51 12.07
N VAL A 330 -15.88 12.19 11.92
CA VAL A 330 -17.16 11.50 11.90
C VAL A 330 -17.37 10.92 13.28
N ASP A 331 -18.11 11.64 14.14
CA ASP A 331 -18.49 11.20 15.48
C ASP A 331 -19.80 10.40 15.41
N GLY A 332 -19.92 9.41 16.25
CA GLY A 332 -21.10 8.59 16.43
C GLY A 332 -20.77 7.24 17.10
N PRO A 333 -21.71 6.63 17.80
CA PRO A 333 -21.51 5.28 18.31
C PRO A 333 -21.24 4.34 17.14
N ALA A 334 -20.45 3.28 17.38
CA ALA A 334 -20.40 2.17 16.45
C ALA A 334 -21.83 1.63 16.26
N PRO A 335 -22.22 1.17 15.06
CA PRO A 335 -23.50 0.48 14.90
C PRO A 335 -23.62 -0.63 15.94
N GLU A 336 -24.78 -0.73 16.60
CA GLU A 336 -25.09 -1.76 17.61
C GLU A 336 -25.15 -3.16 17.00
#